data_e7546d9183b844e60b5ee4b9d4cd3832
#
_entry.id   e7546d9183b844e60b5ee4b9d4cd3832
#
_cell.length_a   1.000
_cell.length_b   1.000
_cell.length_c   1.000
_cell.angle_alpha   90.00
_cell.angle_beta   90.00
_cell.angle_gamma   90.00
#
_symmetry.space_group_name_H-M   'P 1'
#
loop_
_entity.id
_entity.type
_entity.pdbx_description
1 polymer ?
#
loop_
_entity_poly.entity_id
_entity_poly.type
_entity_poly.pdbx_seq_one_letter_code
_entity_poly.pdbx_strand_id
1 'polypeptide(L)'
;METPLVQFDALRFAYGEDEIFEFGGADIQPGEIVVMVGPSGAGKSTLMRLLRGELEPLSGSVSIGGTPVETRKKRLVLDEKKAGWVPQLDDLQSMLTVEENIAHHILRMDEEERKARVEELMQSMNLTPFAGQITRTLSGGQRQRVSIAKAMAGDPSVLLMDESLAQLDLRTKSAILLDMKAMIKRSKSAALLVLHDPADALLVADTLWVIRDGKLVQSGTPNAIIADPAHHEIAGLFDYINVVPVDLKVPGPWREEQGVKWLYAHDLPALDTEILDSMETPSGPILVYQYQNHRLLKK
;
A
#
# COMPACT_ATOMS: atom_id res chain seq x y z
N MET A 1 10.30 -22.10 -10.20
CA MET A 1 9.89 -20.80 -9.61
C MET A 1 9.27 -20.02 -10.74
N GLU A 2 8.11 -19.41 -10.53
CA GLU A 2 7.51 -18.52 -11.52
C GLU A 2 8.39 -17.25 -11.65
N THR A 3 8.42 -16.65 -12.83
CA THR A 3 9.17 -15.41 -13.07
C THR A 3 8.44 -14.25 -12.40
N PRO A 4 9.09 -13.40 -11.60
CA PRO A 4 8.44 -12.25 -10.96
C PRO A 4 7.87 -11.29 -12.00
N LEU A 5 6.71 -10.71 -11.72
CA LEU A 5 6.07 -9.72 -12.59
C LEU A 5 6.65 -8.33 -12.43
N VAL A 6 7.10 -7.98 -11.23
CA VAL A 6 7.84 -6.73 -10.97
C VAL A 6 9.16 -7.11 -10.34
N GLN A 7 10.22 -6.51 -10.83
CA GLN A 7 11.56 -6.66 -10.24
C GLN A 7 12.29 -5.33 -10.33
N PHE A 8 12.94 -4.96 -9.26
CA PHE A 8 13.90 -3.85 -9.30
C PHE A 8 15.15 -4.21 -8.50
N ASP A 9 16.26 -3.60 -8.86
CA ASP A 9 17.53 -3.84 -8.22
C ASP A 9 18.28 -2.52 -8.00
N ALA A 10 18.75 -2.34 -6.77
CA ALA A 10 19.63 -1.25 -6.33
C ALA A 10 19.19 0.15 -6.84
N LEU A 11 17.89 0.45 -6.77
CA LEU A 11 17.37 1.74 -7.22
C LEU A 11 17.87 2.88 -6.34
N ARG A 12 18.55 3.84 -6.97
CA ARG A 12 18.98 5.08 -6.32
C ARG A 12 18.36 6.27 -7.03
N PHE A 13 17.79 7.20 -6.26
CA PHE A 13 17.16 8.40 -6.79
C PHE A 13 17.39 9.59 -5.85
N ALA A 14 17.43 10.82 -6.37
CA ALA A 14 17.50 12.03 -5.58
C ALA A 14 16.57 13.12 -6.12
N TYR A 15 15.91 13.85 -5.22
CA TYR A 15 15.32 15.14 -5.50
C TYR A 15 16.34 16.23 -5.15
N GLY A 16 17.00 16.81 -6.18
CA GLY A 16 18.08 17.77 -5.96
C GLY A 16 19.37 17.12 -5.42
N GLU A 17 20.10 17.82 -4.56
CA GLU A 17 21.42 17.38 -4.09
C GLU A 17 21.40 16.63 -2.75
N ASP A 18 20.39 16.86 -1.90
CA ASP A 18 20.40 16.46 -0.49
C ASP A 18 19.52 15.30 -0.11
N GLU A 19 18.50 14.94 -0.90
CA GLU A 19 17.53 13.90 -0.56
C GLU A 19 17.75 12.66 -1.42
N ILE A 20 18.43 11.66 -0.89
CA ILE A 20 18.77 10.41 -1.59
C ILE A 20 17.87 9.27 -1.11
N PHE A 21 17.23 8.58 -2.05
CA PHE A 21 16.47 7.36 -1.86
C PHE A 21 17.29 6.18 -2.36
N GLU A 22 17.44 5.13 -1.55
CA GLU A 22 18.20 3.93 -1.86
C GLU A 22 17.37 2.70 -1.57
N PHE A 23 16.56 2.28 -2.54
CA PHE A 23 15.80 1.04 -2.45
C PHE A 23 16.68 -0.12 -2.89
N GLY A 24 16.83 -1.12 -2.03
CA GLY A 24 17.53 -2.38 -2.36
C GLY A 24 16.86 -3.11 -3.51
N GLY A 25 17.09 -4.41 -3.62
CA GLY A 25 16.38 -5.25 -4.57
C GLY A 25 15.10 -5.83 -3.98
N ALA A 26 14.03 -5.91 -4.77
CA ALA A 26 12.81 -6.64 -4.43
C ALA A 26 12.06 -7.09 -5.69
N ASP A 27 11.18 -8.06 -5.51
CA ASP A 27 10.34 -8.61 -6.58
C ASP A 27 8.91 -8.85 -6.09
N ILE A 28 7.96 -8.88 -7.04
CA ILE A 28 6.56 -9.19 -6.79
C ILE A 28 6.15 -10.32 -7.73
N GLN A 29 5.59 -11.38 -7.15
CA GLN A 29 5.20 -12.58 -7.88
C GLN A 29 3.81 -12.44 -8.54
N PRO A 30 3.48 -13.29 -9.54
CA PRO A 30 2.14 -13.35 -10.11
C PRO A 30 1.07 -13.60 -9.03
N GLY A 31 0.00 -12.79 -9.04
CA GLY A 31 -1.07 -12.86 -8.07
C GLY A 31 -0.72 -12.34 -6.67
N GLU A 32 0.49 -11.85 -6.45
CA GLU A 32 0.91 -11.31 -5.15
C GLU A 32 0.44 -9.87 -4.97
N ILE A 33 -0.02 -9.57 -3.76
CA ILE A 33 -0.36 -8.22 -3.31
C ILE A 33 0.66 -7.78 -2.28
N VAL A 34 1.49 -6.82 -2.68
CA VAL A 34 2.44 -6.15 -1.80
C VAL A 34 1.84 -4.84 -1.32
N VAL A 35 1.91 -4.59 -0.03
CA VAL A 35 1.50 -3.30 0.55
C VAL A 35 2.72 -2.59 1.14
N MET A 36 2.95 -1.36 0.70
CA MET A 36 3.97 -0.49 1.29
C MET A 36 3.41 0.24 2.50
N VAL A 37 4.12 0.12 3.61
CA VAL A 37 3.86 0.84 4.86
C VAL A 37 5.08 1.64 5.30
N GLY A 38 4.88 2.66 6.12
CA GLY A 38 5.94 3.51 6.64
C GLY A 38 5.47 4.95 6.85
N PRO A 39 6.23 5.79 7.54
CA PRO A 39 5.85 7.18 7.83
C PRO A 39 5.64 8.03 6.57
N SER A 40 4.95 9.16 6.71
CA SER A 40 4.85 10.15 5.63
C SER A 40 6.24 10.65 5.25
N GLY A 41 6.50 10.84 3.95
CA GLY A 41 7.82 11.25 3.46
C GLY A 41 8.85 10.12 3.34
N ALA A 42 8.55 8.89 3.77
CA ALA A 42 9.50 7.77 3.72
C ALA A 42 9.96 7.35 2.31
N GLY A 43 9.33 7.86 1.23
CA GLY A 43 9.69 7.54 -0.15
C GLY A 43 8.75 6.55 -0.86
N LYS A 44 7.60 6.19 -0.28
CA LYS A 44 6.64 5.25 -0.88
C LYS A 44 6.17 5.69 -2.27
N SER A 45 5.67 6.91 -2.39
CA SER A 45 5.26 7.47 -3.70
C SER A 45 6.43 7.66 -4.66
N THR A 46 7.64 7.92 -4.15
CA THR A 46 8.86 7.98 -4.96
C THR A 46 9.16 6.63 -5.61
N LEU A 47 9.11 5.54 -4.84
CA LEU A 47 9.30 4.19 -5.37
C LEU A 47 8.22 3.86 -6.41
N MET A 48 6.95 4.16 -6.13
CA MET A 48 5.85 3.97 -7.11
C MET A 48 6.13 4.69 -8.44
N ARG A 49 6.57 5.93 -8.39
CA ARG A 49 6.88 6.73 -9.58
C ARG A 49 8.11 6.22 -10.34
N LEU A 50 9.11 5.68 -9.63
CA LEU A 50 10.25 5.00 -10.25
C LEU A 50 9.80 3.72 -10.96
N LEU A 51 8.97 2.89 -10.33
CA LEU A 51 8.44 1.66 -10.93
C LEU A 51 7.60 1.93 -12.18
N ARG A 52 6.90 3.08 -12.23
CA ARG A 52 6.16 3.51 -13.42
C ARG A 52 7.04 4.14 -14.52
N GLY A 53 8.30 4.40 -14.24
CA GLY A 53 9.17 5.14 -15.17
C GLY A 53 8.86 6.65 -15.27
N GLU A 54 8.11 7.21 -14.31
CA GLU A 54 7.89 8.66 -14.21
C GLU A 54 9.15 9.41 -13.77
N LEU A 55 9.92 8.77 -12.90
CA LEU A 55 11.22 9.25 -12.43
C LEU A 55 12.32 8.41 -13.04
N GLU A 56 13.44 9.02 -13.32
CA GLU A 56 14.64 8.34 -13.82
C GLU A 56 15.57 8.06 -12.64
N PRO A 57 15.90 6.80 -12.35
CA PRO A 57 16.84 6.50 -11.27
C PRO A 57 18.27 6.95 -11.66
N LEU A 58 19.05 7.37 -10.66
CA LEU A 58 20.48 7.65 -10.81
C LEU A 58 21.27 6.36 -11.10
N SER A 59 20.82 5.25 -10.51
CA SER A 59 21.35 3.90 -10.76
C SER A 59 20.29 2.86 -10.45
N GLY A 60 20.54 1.62 -10.87
CA GLY A 60 19.63 0.51 -10.74
C GLY A 60 18.71 0.35 -11.95
N SER A 61 17.83 -0.64 -11.87
CA SER A 61 16.92 -0.98 -12.96
C SER A 61 15.57 -1.46 -12.44
N VAL A 62 14.56 -1.29 -13.29
CA VAL A 62 13.19 -1.81 -13.06
C VAL A 62 12.78 -2.63 -14.26
N SER A 63 12.17 -3.79 -14.04
CA SER A 63 11.49 -4.56 -15.07
C SER A 63 10.07 -4.93 -14.63
N ILE A 64 9.14 -4.91 -15.58
CA ILE A 64 7.76 -5.35 -15.40
C ILE A 64 7.40 -6.33 -16.51
N GLY A 65 6.85 -7.50 -16.16
CA GLY A 65 6.57 -8.58 -17.11
C GLY A 65 7.83 -9.03 -17.86
N GLY A 66 8.98 -9.06 -17.18
CA GLY A 66 10.28 -9.42 -17.77
C GLY A 66 10.86 -8.39 -18.74
N THR A 67 10.24 -7.22 -18.87
CA THR A 67 10.69 -6.16 -19.80
C THR A 67 11.15 -4.93 -19.01
N PRO A 68 12.32 -4.33 -19.32
CA PRO A 68 12.76 -3.10 -18.67
C PRO A 68 11.73 -1.98 -18.80
N VAL A 69 11.57 -1.21 -17.72
CA VAL A 69 10.73 -0.01 -17.71
C VAL A 69 11.51 1.14 -18.30
N GLU A 70 10.96 1.74 -19.36
CA GLU A 70 11.53 2.94 -19.97
C GLU A 70 11.01 4.20 -19.26
N THR A 71 11.90 5.13 -18.99
CA THR A 71 11.55 6.39 -18.34
C THR A 71 10.92 7.40 -19.32
N ARG A 72 10.21 8.40 -18.78
CA ARG A 72 9.60 9.49 -19.59
C ARG A 72 10.57 10.22 -20.53
N LYS A 73 11.85 10.25 -20.22
CA LYS A 73 12.85 10.82 -21.13
C LYS A 73 13.00 10.03 -22.43
N LYS A 74 12.76 8.73 -22.38
CA LYS A 74 12.87 7.83 -23.54
C LYS A 74 11.51 7.58 -24.20
N ARG A 75 10.40 7.74 -23.47
CA ARG A 75 9.05 7.49 -23.96
C ARG A 75 8.07 8.55 -23.50
N LEU A 76 7.32 9.15 -24.44
CA LEU A 76 6.33 10.20 -24.14
C LEU A 76 5.11 9.70 -23.36
N VAL A 77 4.74 8.44 -23.54
CA VAL A 77 3.57 7.82 -22.89
C VAL A 77 4.03 6.59 -22.12
N LEU A 78 3.65 6.51 -20.86
CA LEU A 78 3.90 5.33 -20.01
C LEU A 78 3.15 4.11 -20.57
N ASP A 79 3.73 2.93 -20.39
CA ASP A 79 3.13 1.69 -20.90
C ASP A 79 2.05 1.17 -19.94
N GLU A 80 0.81 1.59 -20.17
CA GLU A 80 -0.34 1.18 -19.37
C GLU A 80 -0.63 -0.33 -19.44
N LYS A 81 -0.11 -1.02 -20.46
CA LYS A 81 -0.16 -2.48 -20.53
C LYS A 81 0.81 -3.17 -19.58
N LYS A 82 1.83 -2.45 -19.11
CA LYS A 82 2.76 -2.99 -18.10
C LYS A 82 2.27 -2.71 -16.70
N ALA A 83 1.85 -1.47 -16.44
CA ALA A 83 1.44 -1.01 -15.12
C ALA A 83 0.13 -0.23 -15.18
N GLY A 84 -0.95 -0.82 -14.66
CA GLY A 84 -2.18 -0.10 -14.38
C GLY A 84 -1.97 0.86 -13.19
N TRP A 85 -2.53 2.06 -13.28
CA TRP A 85 -2.35 3.07 -12.26
C TRP A 85 -3.65 3.60 -11.71
N VAL A 86 -3.77 3.60 -10.39
CA VAL A 86 -4.85 4.25 -9.65
C VAL A 86 -4.25 5.38 -8.82
N PRO A 87 -4.44 6.65 -9.25
CA PRO A 87 -3.90 7.79 -8.52
C PRO A 87 -4.67 8.08 -7.24
N GLN A 88 -4.08 8.88 -6.35
CA GLN A 88 -4.71 9.33 -5.11
C GLN A 88 -6.02 10.11 -5.36
N LEU A 89 -6.06 10.96 -6.39
CA LEU A 89 -7.27 11.60 -6.89
C LEU A 89 -7.69 10.90 -8.18
N ASP A 90 -8.97 10.53 -8.29
CA ASP A 90 -9.44 9.85 -9.50
C ASP A 90 -9.22 10.71 -10.77
N ASP A 91 -8.85 10.06 -11.86
CA ASP A 91 -8.60 10.63 -13.18
C ASP A 91 -9.74 10.32 -14.15
N LEU A 92 -10.93 10.06 -13.63
CA LEU A 92 -12.09 9.72 -14.44
C LEU A 92 -12.59 10.89 -15.28
N GLN A 93 -13.00 10.59 -16.48
CA GLN A 93 -13.66 11.56 -17.35
C GLN A 93 -15.10 11.75 -16.87
N SER A 94 -15.33 12.84 -16.16
CA SER A 94 -16.55 13.10 -15.40
C SER A 94 -17.85 13.11 -16.21
N MET A 95 -17.77 13.30 -17.53
CA MET A 95 -18.91 13.35 -18.46
C MET A 95 -19.16 12.01 -19.20
N LEU A 96 -18.25 11.06 -19.07
CA LEU A 96 -18.40 9.72 -19.64
C LEU A 96 -19.12 8.81 -18.63
N THR A 97 -19.77 7.78 -19.17
CA THR A 97 -20.38 6.72 -18.39
C THR A 97 -19.31 5.84 -17.74
N VAL A 98 -19.73 4.96 -16.82
CA VAL A 98 -18.86 3.94 -16.21
C VAL A 98 -18.21 3.07 -17.28
N GLU A 99 -19.03 2.54 -18.19
CA GLU A 99 -18.57 1.67 -19.28
C GLU A 99 -17.57 2.39 -20.19
N GLU A 100 -17.85 3.61 -20.61
CA GLU A 100 -16.97 4.43 -21.45
C GLU A 100 -15.65 4.76 -20.75
N ASN A 101 -15.65 5.06 -19.45
CA ASN A 101 -14.42 5.29 -18.69
C ASN A 101 -13.53 4.06 -18.64
N ILE A 102 -14.11 2.87 -18.40
CA ILE A 102 -13.34 1.60 -18.37
C ILE A 102 -12.80 1.29 -19.78
N ALA A 103 -13.62 1.46 -20.82
CA ALA A 103 -13.24 1.18 -22.20
C ALA A 103 -12.16 2.13 -22.75
N HIS A 104 -11.98 3.31 -22.16
CA HIS A 104 -11.16 4.40 -22.71
C HIS A 104 -9.71 4.00 -23.02
N HIS A 105 -9.12 3.15 -22.20
CA HIS A 105 -7.73 2.69 -22.38
C HIS A 105 -7.57 1.54 -23.36
N ILE A 106 -8.67 0.91 -23.80
CA ILE A 106 -8.67 -0.27 -24.66
C ILE A 106 -9.44 -0.05 -25.97
N LEU A 107 -9.59 1.20 -26.43
CA LEU A 107 -10.30 1.55 -27.65
C LEU A 107 -9.70 0.92 -28.92
N ARG A 108 -8.43 0.51 -28.88
CA ARG A 108 -7.75 -0.16 -30.00
C ARG A 108 -7.97 -1.68 -30.04
N MET A 109 -8.61 -2.24 -29.01
CA MET A 109 -8.99 -3.65 -28.96
C MET A 109 -10.18 -3.88 -29.89
N ASP A 110 -10.35 -5.10 -30.40
CA ASP A 110 -11.55 -5.49 -31.13
C ASP A 110 -12.81 -5.18 -30.31
N GLU A 111 -13.91 -4.86 -31.00
CA GLU A 111 -15.13 -4.40 -30.34
C GLU A 111 -15.75 -5.45 -29.44
N GLU A 112 -15.76 -6.71 -29.88
CA GLU A 112 -16.35 -7.81 -29.10
C GLU A 112 -15.46 -8.13 -27.89
N GLU A 113 -14.15 -8.21 -28.07
CA GLU A 113 -13.18 -8.41 -27.01
C GLU A 113 -13.24 -7.28 -25.98
N ARG A 114 -13.33 -6.02 -26.44
CA ARG A 114 -13.46 -4.85 -25.59
C ARG A 114 -14.72 -4.90 -24.74
N LYS A 115 -15.88 -5.22 -25.34
CA LYS A 115 -17.15 -5.35 -24.61
C LYS A 115 -17.08 -6.45 -23.56
N ALA A 116 -16.56 -7.62 -23.91
CA ALA A 116 -16.40 -8.73 -22.98
C ALA A 116 -15.49 -8.35 -21.81
N ARG A 117 -14.36 -7.66 -22.09
CA ARG A 117 -13.42 -7.21 -21.05
C ARG A 117 -14.03 -6.18 -20.12
N VAL A 118 -14.75 -5.19 -20.65
CA VAL A 118 -15.43 -4.17 -19.84
C VAL A 118 -16.49 -4.81 -18.95
N GLU A 119 -17.28 -5.74 -19.49
CA GLU A 119 -18.30 -6.46 -18.72
C GLU A 119 -17.66 -7.28 -17.57
N GLU A 120 -16.59 -8.01 -17.84
CA GLU A 120 -15.83 -8.77 -16.83
C GLU A 120 -15.37 -7.86 -15.68
N LEU A 121 -14.80 -6.70 -16.01
CA LEU A 121 -14.30 -5.74 -15.01
C LEU A 121 -15.44 -5.09 -14.21
N MET A 122 -16.54 -4.75 -14.88
CA MET A 122 -17.75 -4.23 -14.20
C MET A 122 -18.32 -5.26 -13.22
N GLN A 123 -18.39 -6.53 -13.60
CA GLN A 123 -18.82 -7.60 -12.71
C GLN A 123 -17.87 -7.76 -11.53
N SER A 124 -16.57 -7.78 -11.78
CA SER A 124 -15.53 -7.95 -10.74
C SER A 124 -15.54 -6.85 -9.70
N MET A 125 -15.90 -5.64 -10.09
CA MET A 125 -15.93 -4.46 -9.21
C MET A 125 -17.35 -4.07 -8.79
N ASN A 126 -18.37 -4.93 -9.02
CA ASN A 126 -19.78 -4.67 -8.68
C ASN A 126 -20.32 -3.38 -9.30
N LEU A 127 -19.95 -3.07 -10.53
CA LEU A 127 -20.33 -1.87 -11.29
C LEU A 127 -21.44 -2.08 -12.31
N THR A 128 -21.85 -3.31 -12.60
CA THR A 128 -22.87 -3.63 -13.62
C THR A 128 -24.16 -2.79 -13.48
N PRO A 129 -24.71 -2.53 -12.26
CA PRO A 129 -25.92 -1.71 -12.12
C PRO A 129 -25.72 -0.24 -12.51
N PHE A 130 -24.48 0.21 -12.68
CA PHE A 130 -24.11 1.61 -12.91
C PHE A 130 -23.54 1.85 -14.32
N ALA A 131 -23.49 0.83 -15.20
CA ALA A 131 -22.82 0.84 -16.50
C ALA A 131 -23.08 2.13 -17.31
N GLY A 132 -24.34 2.52 -17.47
CA GLY A 132 -24.76 3.70 -18.22
C GLY A 132 -24.78 5.01 -17.41
N GLN A 133 -24.39 5.00 -16.13
CA GLN A 133 -24.36 6.23 -15.32
C GLN A 133 -23.11 7.06 -15.61
N ILE A 134 -23.29 8.37 -15.71
CA ILE A 134 -22.19 9.33 -15.85
C ILE A 134 -21.39 9.40 -14.54
N THR A 135 -20.06 9.27 -14.63
CA THR A 135 -19.19 9.08 -13.45
C THR A 135 -19.25 10.23 -12.44
N ARG A 136 -19.55 11.47 -12.85
CA ARG A 136 -19.76 12.60 -11.91
C ARG A 136 -20.93 12.40 -10.93
N THR A 137 -21.89 11.51 -11.25
CA THR A 137 -23.08 11.26 -10.40
C THR A 137 -22.85 10.12 -9.40
N LEU A 138 -21.72 9.44 -9.47
CA LEU A 138 -21.36 8.32 -8.63
C LEU A 138 -20.92 8.78 -7.22
N SER A 139 -21.09 7.90 -6.23
CA SER A 139 -20.46 8.06 -4.92
C SER A 139 -18.92 7.93 -5.00
N GLY A 140 -18.20 8.38 -3.98
CA GLY A 140 -16.74 8.24 -3.91
C GLY A 140 -16.28 6.80 -4.08
N GLY A 141 -16.91 5.85 -3.39
CA GLY A 141 -16.59 4.44 -3.51
C GLY A 141 -16.88 3.85 -4.89
N GLN A 142 -17.97 4.27 -5.54
CA GLN A 142 -18.27 3.86 -6.91
C GLN A 142 -17.25 4.42 -7.90
N ARG A 143 -16.86 5.70 -7.78
CA ARG A 143 -15.80 6.27 -8.62
C ARG A 143 -14.49 5.52 -8.44
N GLN A 144 -14.12 5.17 -7.19
CA GLN A 144 -12.91 4.43 -6.92
C GLN A 144 -12.92 3.03 -7.56
N ARG A 145 -14.05 2.32 -7.54
CA ARG A 145 -14.24 1.05 -8.24
C ARG A 145 -14.05 1.21 -9.75
N VAL A 146 -14.57 2.29 -10.35
CA VAL A 146 -14.38 2.60 -11.77
C VAL A 146 -12.91 2.87 -12.07
N SER A 147 -12.20 3.63 -11.23
CA SER A 147 -10.74 3.88 -11.36
C SER A 147 -9.93 2.59 -11.37
N ILE A 148 -10.22 1.66 -10.45
CA ILE A 148 -9.55 0.35 -10.40
C ILE A 148 -9.87 -0.47 -11.65
N ALA A 149 -11.13 -0.56 -12.05
CA ALA A 149 -11.53 -1.29 -13.27
C ALA A 149 -10.87 -0.70 -14.52
N LYS A 150 -10.84 0.63 -14.65
CA LYS A 150 -10.15 1.36 -15.73
C LYS A 150 -8.66 1.03 -15.77
N ALA A 151 -7.97 1.05 -14.61
CA ALA A 151 -6.56 0.74 -14.51
C ALA A 151 -6.24 -0.71 -14.93
N MET A 152 -7.19 -1.63 -14.71
CA MET A 152 -7.06 -3.05 -15.07
C MET A 152 -7.54 -3.38 -16.49
N ALA A 153 -8.11 -2.42 -17.23
CA ALA A 153 -8.71 -2.66 -18.53
C ALA A 153 -7.71 -3.24 -19.56
N GLY A 154 -6.50 -2.69 -19.61
CA GLY A 154 -5.44 -3.11 -20.53
C GLY A 154 -4.75 -4.42 -20.17
N ASP A 155 -5.23 -5.16 -19.18
CA ASP A 155 -4.62 -6.38 -18.65
C ASP A 155 -3.15 -6.18 -18.22
N PRO A 156 -2.89 -5.22 -17.32
CA PRO A 156 -1.53 -4.90 -16.91
C PRO A 156 -0.90 -6.04 -16.08
N SER A 157 0.42 -6.16 -16.16
CA SER A 157 1.18 -7.10 -15.32
C SER A 157 1.12 -6.73 -13.84
N VAL A 158 1.01 -5.43 -13.52
CA VAL A 158 0.92 -4.95 -12.15
C VAL A 158 -0.10 -3.81 -12.02
N LEU A 159 -0.89 -3.83 -10.94
CA LEU A 159 -1.69 -2.70 -10.48
C LEU A 159 -0.91 -1.91 -9.44
N LEU A 160 -0.67 -0.64 -9.70
CA LEU A 160 -0.07 0.31 -8.78
C LEU A 160 -1.14 1.24 -8.23
N MET A 161 -1.27 1.35 -6.89
CA MET A 161 -2.30 2.18 -6.26
C MET A 161 -1.70 3.01 -5.11
N ASP A 162 -1.80 4.35 -5.20
CA ASP A 162 -1.21 5.27 -4.23
C ASP A 162 -2.31 5.98 -3.41
N GLU A 163 -2.50 5.58 -2.15
CA GLU A 163 -3.40 6.18 -1.12
C GLU A 163 -4.83 6.53 -1.58
N SER A 164 -5.31 5.91 -2.62
CA SER A 164 -6.55 6.30 -3.30
C SER A 164 -7.85 5.97 -2.54
N LEU A 165 -7.79 5.24 -1.43
CA LEU A 165 -8.94 4.83 -0.61
C LEU A 165 -9.10 5.63 0.70
N ALA A 166 -8.24 6.61 0.96
CA ALA A 166 -8.15 7.28 2.27
C ALA A 166 -9.42 8.04 2.68
N GLN A 167 -10.25 8.47 1.73
CA GLN A 167 -11.45 9.28 1.98
C GLN A 167 -12.74 8.45 2.11
N LEU A 168 -12.66 7.11 2.03
CA LEU A 168 -13.82 6.23 2.09
C LEU A 168 -14.07 5.73 3.50
N ASP A 169 -15.35 5.48 3.80
CA ASP A 169 -15.72 4.81 5.05
C ASP A 169 -15.19 3.37 5.09
N LEU A 170 -15.01 2.84 6.30
CA LEU A 170 -14.38 1.54 6.55
C LEU A 170 -15.04 0.39 5.78
N ARG A 171 -16.38 0.34 5.73
CA ARG A 171 -17.10 -0.76 5.06
C ARG A 171 -16.90 -0.73 3.55
N THR A 172 -17.05 0.45 2.96
CA THR A 172 -16.85 0.66 1.52
C THR A 172 -15.40 0.34 1.14
N LYS A 173 -14.44 0.81 1.91
CA LYS A 173 -13.01 0.58 1.70
C LYS A 173 -12.66 -0.92 1.76
N SER A 174 -13.06 -1.61 2.81
CA SER A 174 -12.81 -3.05 2.96
C SER A 174 -13.44 -3.87 1.84
N ALA A 175 -14.66 -3.53 1.41
CA ALA A 175 -15.31 -4.21 0.29
C ALA A 175 -14.54 -4.02 -1.03
N ILE A 176 -14.08 -2.81 -1.33
CA ILE A 176 -13.27 -2.53 -2.54
C ILE A 176 -11.96 -3.30 -2.50
N LEU A 177 -11.26 -3.30 -1.36
CA LEU A 177 -10.01 -4.03 -1.19
C LEU A 177 -10.18 -5.54 -1.39
N LEU A 178 -11.25 -6.14 -0.88
CA LEU A 178 -11.53 -7.57 -1.06
C LEU A 178 -11.90 -7.91 -2.51
N ASP A 179 -12.72 -7.10 -3.18
CA ASP A 179 -13.05 -7.28 -4.60
C ASP A 179 -11.80 -7.16 -5.47
N MET A 180 -10.94 -6.16 -5.20
CA MET A 180 -9.66 -5.99 -5.87
C MET A 180 -8.73 -7.20 -5.62
N LYS A 181 -8.62 -7.68 -4.38
CA LYS A 181 -7.83 -8.88 -4.05
C LYS A 181 -8.30 -10.09 -4.86
N ALA A 182 -9.60 -10.33 -4.92
CA ALA A 182 -10.17 -11.42 -5.71
C ALA A 182 -9.85 -11.27 -7.21
N MET A 183 -9.92 -10.05 -7.74
CA MET A 183 -9.60 -9.76 -9.14
C MET A 183 -8.11 -10.03 -9.43
N ILE A 184 -7.18 -9.53 -8.62
CA ILE A 184 -5.72 -9.75 -8.75
C ILE A 184 -5.37 -11.24 -8.70
N LYS A 185 -5.94 -11.97 -7.73
CA LYS A 185 -5.71 -13.43 -7.62
C LYS A 185 -6.20 -14.18 -8.85
N ARG A 186 -7.33 -13.77 -9.45
CA ARG A 186 -7.89 -14.41 -10.64
C ARG A 186 -7.10 -14.09 -11.91
N SER A 187 -6.74 -12.82 -12.13
CA SER A 187 -5.96 -12.41 -13.30
C SER A 187 -4.50 -12.83 -13.24
N LYS A 188 -4.00 -13.21 -12.05
CA LYS A 188 -2.58 -13.43 -11.76
C LYS A 188 -1.69 -12.21 -12.04
N SER A 189 -2.26 -11.01 -12.15
CA SER A 189 -1.49 -9.76 -12.11
C SER A 189 -0.87 -9.58 -10.73
N ALA A 190 0.19 -8.80 -10.62
CA ALA A 190 0.71 -8.34 -9.33
C ALA A 190 -0.06 -7.10 -8.86
N ALA A 191 0.02 -6.77 -7.57
CA ALA A 191 -0.42 -5.46 -7.08
C ALA A 191 0.60 -4.89 -6.09
N LEU A 192 0.86 -3.58 -6.20
CA LEU A 192 1.63 -2.81 -5.23
C LEU A 192 0.78 -1.63 -4.76
N LEU A 193 0.47 -1.62 -3.48
CA LEU A 193 -0.45 -0.67 -2.88
C LEU A 193 0.27 0.17 -1.83
N VAL A 194 -0.05 1.46 -1.75
CA VAL A 194 0.23 2.30 -0.59
C VAL A 194 -1.06 2.49 0.18
N LEU A 195 -1.12 1.97 1.39
CA LEU A 195 -2.27 2.11 2.27
C LEU A 195 -1.84 2.84 3.54
N HIS A 196 -2.71 3.75 4.00
CA HIS A 196 -2.42 4.56 5.20
C HIS A 196 -2.80 3.82 6.49
N ASP A 197 -3.86 3.01 6.42
CA ASP A 197 -4.38 2.28 7.58
C ASP A 197 -3.75 0.89 7.66
N PRO A 198 -3.05 0.55 8.74
CA PRO A 198 -2.47 -0.77 8.91
C PRO A 198 -3.49 -1.91 8.86
N ALA A 199 -4.71 -1.69 9.33
CA ALA A 199 -5.78 -2.70 9.28
C ALA A 199 -6.13 -3.07 7.83
N ASP A 200 -6.14 -2.09 6.91
CA ASP A 200 -6.35 -2.33 5.49
C ASP A 200 -5.19 -3.14 4.88
N ALA A 201 -3.96 -2.81 5.28
CA ALA A 201 -2.78 -3.56 4.85
C ALA A 201 -2.86 -5.03 5.29
N LEU A 202 -3.24 -5.28 6.56
CA LEU A 202 -3.43 -6.64 7.09
C LEU A 202 -4.56 -7.41 6.39
N LEU A 203 -5.59 -6.72 5.90
CA LEU A 203 -6.71 -7.34 5.20
C LEU A 203 -6.31 -7.94 3.84
N VAL A 204 -5.40 -7.30 3.12
CA VAL A 204 -5.15 -7.65 1.71
C VAL A 204 -3.74 -8.09 1.40
N ALA A 205 -2.73 -7.68 2.16
CA ALA A 205 -1.34 -7.96 1.84
C ALA A 205 -1.00 -9.46 1.93
N ASP A 206 -0.29 -9.96 0.94
CA ASP A 206 0.48 -11.20 1.04
C ASP A 206 1.85 -10.89 1.64
N THR A 207 2.43 -9.75 1.22
CA THR A 207 3.73 -9.25 1.68
C THR A 207 3.62 -7.76 2.05
N LEU A 208 4.26 -7.36 3.13
CA LEU A 208 4.48 -5.96 3.50
C LEU A 208 5.88 -5.54 3.11
N TRP A 209 6.02 -4.37 2.50
CA TRP A 209 7.27 -3.65 2.36
C TRP A 209 7.28 -2.45 3.28
N VAL A 210 8.22 -2.43 4.21
CA VAL A 210 8.39 -1.33 5.15
C VAL A 210 9.41 -0.36 4.58
N ILE A 211 8.94 0.85 4.27
CA ILE A 211 9.78 1.93 3.73
C ILE A 211 10.05 2.94 4.84
N ARG A 212 11.32 3.24 5.07
CA ARG A 212 11.79 4.25 6.02
C ARG A 212 13.01 4.97 5.48
N ASP A 213 13.06 6.29 5.62
CA ASP A 213 14.20 7.13 5.24
C ASP A 213 14.73 6.82 3.81
N GLY A 214 13.81 6.66 2.86
CA GLY A 214 14.15 6.35 1.47
C GLY A 214 14.67 4.93 1.21
N LYS A 215 14.49 4.00 2.16
CA LYS A 215 14.98 2.62 2.06
C LYS A 215 13.88 1.59 2.30
N LEU A 216 13.99 0.45 1.66
CA LEU A 216 13.23 -0.75 2.03
C LEU A 216 13.96 -1.42 3.20
N VAL A 217 13.46 -1.21 4.43
CA VAL A 217 14.13 -1.66 5.65
C VAL A 217 13.70 -3.04 6.11
N GLN A 218 12.51 -3.48 5.74
CA GLN A 218 11.99 -4.81 6.05
C GLN A 218 10.98 -5.26 5.01
N SER A 219 10.96 -6.55 4.69
CA SER A 219 9.98 -7.19 3.82
C SER A 219 9.60 -8.55 4.38
N GLY A 220 8.33 -8.91 4.31
CA GLY A 220 7.83 -10.20 4.80
C GLY A 220 6.32 -10.26 4.89
N THR A 221 5.80 -11.41 5.30
CA THR A 221 4.36 -11.53 5.55
C THR A 221 3.92 -10.60 6.69
N PRO A 222 2.66 -10.13 6.71
CA PRO A 222 2.16 -9.29 7.80
C PRO A 222 2.47 -9.87 9.19
N ASN A 223 2.21 -11.17 9.39
CA ASN A 223 2.48 -11.83 10.66
C ASN A 223 3.96 -11.81 11.05
N ALA A 224 4.87 -12.00 10.10
CA ALA A 224 6.31 -11.96 10.37
C ALA A 224 6.77 -10.56 10.78
N ILE A 225 6.27 -9.51 10.09
CA ILE A 225 6.59 -8.12 10.42
C ILE A 225 6.08 -7.72 11.82
N ILE A 226 4.85 -8.13 12.17
CA ILE A 226 4.27 -7.84 13.49
C ILE A 226 5.01 -8.58 14.60
N ALA A 227 5.36 -9.86 14.38
CA ALA A 227 6.05 -10.67 15.36
C ALA A 227 7.49 -10.19 15.64
N ASP A 228 8.17 -9.70 14.61
CA ASP A 228 9.55 -9.23 14.71
C ASP A 228 9.80 -7.97 13.87
N PRO A 229 9.26 -6.81 14.27
CA PRO A 229 9.48 -5.55 13.57
C PRO A 229 10.91 -5.07 13.74
N ALA A 230 11.54 -4.61 12.65
CA ALA A 230 12.92 -4.14 12.63
C ALA A 230 13.15 -2.88 13.49
N HIS A 231 12.08 -2.09 13.72
CA HIS A 231 12.12 -0.82 14.46
C HIS A 231 10.85 -0.62 15.28
N HIS A 232 10.95 0.08 16.42
CA HIS A 232 9.79 0.41 17.26
C HIS A 232 8.71 1.20 16.52
N GLU A 233 9.08 2.09 15.60
CA GLU A 233 8.11 2.83 14.78
C GLU A 233 7.26 1.90 13.89
N ILE A 234 7.85 0.79 13.43
CA ILE A 234 7.13 -0.23 12.64
C ILE A 234 6.17 -0.98 13.54
N ALA A 235 6.61 -1.36 14.75
CA ALA A 235 5.72 -1.96 15.75
C ALA A 235 4.52 -1.06 16.05
N GLY A 236 4.77 0.24 16.22
CA GLY A 236 3.74 1.26 16.48
C GLY A 236 2.76 1.52 15.32
N LEU A 237 3.03 1.02 14.10
CA LEU A 237 2.06 1.04 13.03
C LEU A 237 0.92 0.03 13.26
N PHE A 238 1.18 -1.07 13.94
CA PHE A 238 0.25 -2.20 14.04
C PHE A 238 -0.39 -2.37 15.42
N ASP A 239 0.25 -1.89 16.47
CA ASP A 239 -0.30 -1.93 17.83
C ASP A 239 0.29 -0.80 18.70
N TYR A 240 -0.29 -0.61 19.88
CA TYR A 240 0.23 0.33 20.86
C TYR A 240 1.54 -0.18 21.44
N ILE A 241 2.53 0.71 21.47
CA ILE A 241 3.85 0.42 22.02
C ILE A 241 4.22 1.43 23.12
N ASN A 242 5.06 0.99 24.03
CA ASN A 242 5.74 1.83 24.99
C ASN A 242 7.17 2.08 24.50
N VAL A 243 7.59 3.34 24.43
CA VAL A 243 8.96 3.72 24.09
C VAL A 243 9.50 4.60 25.22
N VAL A 244 10.61 4.18 25.80
CA VAL A 244 11.24 4.90 26.93
C VAL A 244 12.76 4.93 26.76
N PRO A 245 13.46 5.86 27.45
CA PRO A 245 14.92 5.87 27.49
C PRO A 245 15.48 4.52 27.98
N VAL A 246 16.61 4.08 27.45
CA VAL A 246 17.22 2.76 27.76
C VAL A 246 17.59 2.61 29.23
N ASP A 247 17.94 3.73 29.89
CA ASP A 247 18.34 3.79 31.30
C ASP A 247 17.17 3.74 32.28
N LEU A 248 15.94 3.96 31.82
CA LEU A 248 14.75 3.89 32.67
C LEU A 248 14.50 2.43 33.10
N LYS A 249 14.56 2.15 34.39
CA LYS A 249 14.36 0.82 34.96
C LYS A 249 12.88 0.47 35.10
N VAL A 250 12.30 -0.10 34.05
CA VAL A 250 10.92 -0.61 34.05
C VAL A 250 10.97 -2.11 33.83
N PRO A 251 10.23 -2.92 34.63
CA PRO A 251 10.13 -4.37 34.38
C PRO A 251 9.55 -4.68 32.99
N GLY A 252 9.99 -5.77 32.38
CA GLY A 252 9.39 -6.25 31.13
C GLY A 252 10.41 -6.74 30.11
N PRO A 253 9.93 -7.43 29.07
CA PRO A 253 10.76 -7.98 27.98
C PRO A 253 11.06 -6.89 26.92
N TRP A 254 11.75 -5.84 27.33
CA TRP A 254 12.07 -4.69 26.47
C TRP A 254 13.03 -5.07 25.37
N ARG A 255 12.76 -4.53 24.17
CA ARG A 255 13.69 -4.52 23.03
C ARG A 255 14.41 -3.17 23.01
N GLU A 256 15.72 -3.17 22.73
CA GLU A 256 16.55 -1.94 22.74
C GLU A 256 16.91 -1.53 21.33
N GLU A 257 16.80 -0.23 21.06
CA GLU A 257 17.11 0.36 19.76
C GLU A 257 17.55 1.81 19.91
N GLN A 258 18.76 2.16 19.45
CA GLN A 258 19.24 3.55 19.31
C GLN A 258 19.04 4.45 20.56
N GLY A 259 19.30 3.92 21.76
CA GLY A 259 19.20 4.69 23.01
C GLY A 259 17.81 4.75 23.64
N VAL A 260 16.82 4.09 23.01
CA VAL A 260 15.51 3.84 23.60
C VAL A 260 15.27 2.34 23.75
N LYS A 261 14.32 1.98 24.60
CA LYS A 261 13.78 0.62 24.63
C LYS A 261 12.28 0.67 24.49
N TRP A 262 11.73 -0.38 23.93
CA TRP A 262 10.32 -0.46 23.61
C TRP A 262 9.75 -1.85 23.82
N LEU A 263 8.42 -1.93 24.02
CA LEU A 263 7.67 -3.17 24.03
C LEU A 263 6.21 -2.89 23.67
N TYR A 264 5.49 -3.89 23.22
CA TYR A 264 4.06 -3.78 23.01
C TYR A 264 3.30 -3.52 24.32
N ALA A 265 2.19 -2.77 24.26
CA ALA A 265 1.39 -2.45 25.44
C ALA A 265 0.82 -3.71 26.14
N HIS A 266 0.52 -4.77 25.37
CA HIS A 266 0.05 -6.04 25.90
C HIS A 266 1.14 -6.86 26.62
N ASP A 267 2.42 -6.61 26.32
CA ASP A 267 3.56 -7.28 26.96
C ASP A 267 4.00 -6.60 28.27
N LEU A 268 3.46 -5.38 28.56
CA LEU A 268 3.81 -4.70 29.79
C LEU A 268 3.31 -5.49 30.99
N PRO A 269 4.18 -5.90 31.93
CA PRO A 269 3.75 -6.60 33.15
C PRO A 269 2.88 -5.70 34.03
N ALA A 270 2.25 -6.28 35.05
CA ALA A 270 1.54 -5.50 36.05
C ALA A 270 2.56 -4.59 36.79
N LEU A 271 2.29 -3.30 36.81
CA LEU A 271 3.11 -2.33 37.52
C LEU A 271 2.46 -2.03 38.86
N ASP A 272 3.27 -1.95 39.91
CA ASP A 272 2.84 -1.49 41.24
C ASP A 272 2.81 0.05 41.26
N THR A 273 1.88 0.61 40.51
CA THR A 273 1.73 2.06 40.34
C THR A 273 0.28 2.43 40.02
N GLU A 274 -0.07 3.68 40.20
CA GLU A 274 -1.41 4.19 40.01
C GLU A 274 -1.79 4.25 38.52
N ILE A 275 -3.03 3.85 38.21
CA ILE A 275 -3.62 4.06 36.88
C ILE A 275 -4.07 5.50 36.79
N LEU A 276 -3.51 6.25 35.81
CA LEU A 276 -3.87 7.64 35.59
C LEU A 276 -5.14 7.80 34.76
N ASP A 277 -5.34 6.91 33.77
CA ASP A 277 -6.40 7.05 32.79
C ASP A 277 -6.66 5.70 32.10
N SER A 278 -7.74 5.62 31.34
CA SER A 278 -8.05 4.49 30.47
C SER A 278 -8.61 4.96 29.13
N MET A 279 -8.25 4.27 28.07
CA MET A 279 -8.75 4.52 26.72
C MET A 279 -9.49 3.28 26.24
N GLU A 280 -10.73 3.46 25.77
CA GLU A 280 -11.46 2.39 25.10
C GLU A 280 -10.99 2.25 23.65
N THR A 281 -10.68 1.02 23.24
CA THR A 281 -10.30 0.70 21.88
C THR A 281 -11.14 -0.46 21.35
N PRO A 282 -11.20 -0.66 20.01
CA PRO A 282 -11.90 -1.80 19.43
C PRO A 282 -11.42 -3.16 19.92
N SER A 283 -10.19 -3.23 20.40
CA SER A 283 -9.55 -4.46 20.93
C SER A 283 -9.54 -4.53 22.46
N GLY A 284 -10.28 -3.64 23.15
CA GLY A 284 -10.39 -3.58 24.59
C GLY A 284 -9.78 -2.32 25.21
N PRO A 285 -9.92 -2.13 26.52
CA PRO A 285 -9.38 -0.96 27.20
C PRO A 285 -7.85 -0.98 27.26
N ILE A 286 -7.25 0.20 27.11
CA ILE A 286 -5.83 0.42 27.37
C ILE A 286 -5.71 1.26 28.65
N LEU A 287 -5.01 0.74 29.64
CA LEU A 287 -4.72 1.43 30.89
C LEU A 287 -3.48 2.27 30.76
N VAL A 288 -3.53 3.50 31.26
CA VAL A 288 -2.41 4.45 31.26
C VAL A 288 -1.83 4.51 32.68
N TYR A 289 -0.57 4.15 32.81
CA TYR A 289 0.16 4.17 34.09
C TYR A 289 1.15 5.33 34.13
N GLN A 290 1.33 5.95 35.31
CA GLN A 290 2.44 6.86 35.58
C GLN A 290 3.60 6.05 36.17
N TYR A 291 4.73 6.06 35.50
CA TYR A 291 5.95 5.46 36.02
C TYR A 291 7.08 6.50 35.96
N GLN A 292 7.46 6.99 37.12
CA GLN A 292 8.32 8.15 37.24
C GLN A 292 7.75 9.35 36.44
N ASN A 293 8.47 9.86 35.45
CA ASN A 293 8.02 10.95 34.57
C ASN A 293 7.45 10.47 33.21
N HIS A 294 7.21 9.16 33.06
CA HIS A 294 6.75 8.56 31.80
C HIS A 294 5.35 7.98 31.95
N ARG A 295 4.56 8.10 30.87
CA ARG A 295 3.27 7.40 30.76
C ARG A 295 3.48 6.09 30.03
N LEU A 296 3.01 5.00 30.59
CA LEU A 296 3.08 3.66 30.02
C LEU A 296 1.68 3.15 29.70
N LEU A 297 1.53 2.47 28.62
CA LEU A 297 0.28 1.89 28.12
C LEU A 297 0.28 0.39 28.41
N LYS A 298 -0.84 -0.13 28.95
CA LYS A 298 -1.09 -1.55 29.11
C LYS A 298 -2.45 -1.91 28.52
N LYS A 299 -2.47 -2.90 27.63
CA LYS A 299 -3.67 -3.46 27.02
C LYS A 299 -4.18 -4.67 27.80
#